data_f695bc76ab79944f2c0bfcc49a7d8c43
#
_entry.id   f695bc76ab79944f2c0bfcc49a7d8c43
#
_cell.length_a   1.000
_cell.length_b   1.000
_cell.length_c   1.000
_cell.angle_alpha   90.00
_cell.angle_beta   90.00
_cell.angle_gamma   90.00
#
_symmetry.space_group_name_H-M   'P 1'
#
loop_
_entity.id
_entity.type
_entity.pdbx_description
1 polymer ?
#
loop_
_entity_poly.entity_id
_entity_poly.type
_entity_poly.pdbx_seq_one_letter_code
_entity_poly.pdbx_strand_id
1 'polypeptide(L)'
;MCGRYTLHANKKALANAIALTLPEDYKPNYNIGPGRETLSIANREKVQVASTMMHWGLRTPQNFHINARIETADTAPRFRESWYSYRCLIPTNGFFEWYQDGITKQPYYIYPPQDTLHYFAGLWFPSTGYESPPSFVILTTKANTSIRSIHERMPVIIKQKSQVSWLDGTLNTRDVQSLASKVILEKHTVSRRVNSVQNEDSRLIEATTPLTDDQMMFF
;
A
#
# COMPACT_ATOMS: atom_id res chain seq x y z
N MET A 1 -10.18 -1.03 -4.32
CA MET A 1 -9.04 -0.10 -4.06
C MET A 1 -8.28 -0.61 -2.85
N CYS A 2 -6.94 -0.58 -2.88
CA CYS A 2 -6.11 -1.08 -1.79
C CYS A 2 -6.52 -0.44 -0.44
N GLY A 3 -7.11 -1.23 0.42
CA GLY A 3 -7.58 -0.81 1.74
C GLY A 3 -6.93 -1.60 2.88
N ARG A 4 -6.03 -2.52 2.57
CA ARG A 4 -5.37 -3.36 3.55
C ARG A 4 -4.07 -3.94 2.99
N TYR A 5 -2.97 -3.90 3.77
CA TYR A 5 -1.71 -4.49 3.34
C TYR A 5 -0.91 -5.06 4.53
N THR A 6 0.19 -5.71 4.24
CA THR A 6 1.09 -6.32 5.23
C THR A 6 2.48 -5.72 5.16
N LEU A 7 3.12 -5.56 6.31
CA LEU A 7 4.56 -5.36 6.45
C LEU A 7 5.02 -6.17 7.65
N HIS A 8 5.32 -7.44 7.42
CA HIS A 8 5.60 -8.40 8.49
C HIS A 8 7.07 -8.79 8.61
N ALA A 9 7.95 -8.22 7.80
CA ALA A 9 9.39 -8.40 7.93
C ALA A 9 9.86 -7.93 9.32
N ASN A 10 10.71 -8.72 9.99
CA ASN A 10 11.29 -8.29 11.26
C ASN A 10 12.22 -7.07 11.08
N LYS A 11 12.42 -6.30 12.16
CA LYS A 11 13.14 -5.03 12.12
C LYS A 11 14.53 -5.15 11.48
N LYS A 12 15.30 -6.19 11.84
CA LYS A 12 16.66 -6.39 11.31
C LYS A 12 16.66 -6.72 9.82
N ALA A 13 15.80 -7.64 9.39
CA ALA A 13 15.69 -8.02 7.98
C ALA A 13 15.22 -6.83 7.12
N LEU A 14 14.24 -6.07 7.61
CA LEU A 14 13.73 -4.89 6.91
C LEU A 14 14.78 -3.79 6.81
N ALA A 15 15.49 -3.46 7.90
CA ALA A 15 16.57 -2.46 7.90
C ALA A 15 17.67 -2.80 6.87
N ASN A 16 18.04 -4.07 6.79
CA ASN A 16 19.01 -4.54 5.80
C ASN A 16 18.47 -4.42 4.36
N ALA A 17 17.19 -4.80 4.14
CA ALA A 17 16.59 -4.76 2.81
C ALA A 17 16.43 -3.33 2.25
N ILE A 18 16.11 -2.36 3.10
CA ILE A 18 15.93 -0.96 2.69
C ILE A 18 17.21 -0.13 2.83
N ALA A 19 18.24 -0.65 3.50
CA ALA A 19 19.50 0.04 3.80
C ALA A 19 19.32 1.39 4.54
N LEU A 20 18.34 1.45 5.45
CA LEU A 20 18.02 2.63 6.26
C LEU A 20 17.84 2.23 7.73
N THR A 21 18.12 3.15 8.63
CA THR A 21 17.77 3.00 10.05
C THR A 21 16.26 3.08 10.20
N LEU A 22 15.67 2.11 10.90
CA LEU A 22 14.22 2.10 11.17
C LEU A 22 13.89 2.87 12.44
N PRO A 23 12.71 3.51 12.51
CA PRO A 23 12.15 4.04 13.75
C PRO A 23 12.11 2.99 14.86
N GLU A 24 12.24 3.43 16.11
CA GLU A 24 12.28 2.51 17.27
C GLU A 24 10.95 1.79 17.48
N ASP A 25 9.86 2.46 17.20
CA ASP A 25 8.48 2.02 17.34
C ASP A 25 7.99 1.13 16.18
N TYR A 26 8.81 0.89 15.15
CA TYR A 26 8.45 -0.05 14.08
C TYR A 26 8.14 -1.45 14.65
N LYS A 27 6.98 -1.97 14.29
CA LYS A 27 6.53 -3.34 14.59
C LYS A 27 5.98 -4.00 13.32
N PRO A 28 6.33 -5.29 13.07
CA PRO A 28 5.71 -6.07 12.00
C PRO A 28 4.19 -6.14 12.18
N ASN A 29 3.46 -6.09 11.07
CA ASN A 29 2.01 -6.19 11.09
C ASN A 29 1.48 -6.91 9.85
N TYR A 30 0.57 -7.87 10.06
CA TYR A 30 -0.04 -8.67 9.00
C TYR A 30 -1.36 -8.07 8.49
N ASN A 31 -1.82 -6.94 9.03
CA ASN A 31 -3.15 -6.41 8.71
C ASN A 31 -3.24 -4.89 8.89
N ILE A 32 -2.39 -4.16 8.20
CA ILE A 32 -2.35 -2.70 8.26
C ILE A 32 -3.55 -2.13 7.54
N GLY A 33 -4.39 -1.41 8.27
CA GLY A 33 -5.56 -0.70 7.76
C GLY A 33 -5.40 0.82 7.75
N PRO A 34 -6.30 1.53 7.06
CA PRO A 34 -6.32 2.99 7.07
C PRO A 34 -6.43 3.57 8.48
N GLY A 35 -5.78 4.72 8.70
CA GLY A 35 -5.71 5.39 10.01
C GLY A 35 -4.59 4.87 10.91
N ARG A 36 -3.96 3.75 10.58
CA ARG A 36 -2.80 3.24 11.33
C ARG A 36 -1.54 4.02 10.96
N GLU A 37 -0.69 4.21 11.93
CA GLU A 37 0.67 4.68 11.73
C GLU A 37 1.54 3.51 11.26
N THR A 38 2.36 3.76 10.22
CA THR A 38 3.14 2.72 9.57
C THR A 38 4.38 3.27 8.89
N LEU A 39 5.35 2.38 8.63
CA LEU A 39 6.62 2.73 8.03
C LEU A 39 6.44 3.28 6.63
N SER A 40 7.08 4.41 6.36
CA SER A 40 7.20 5.04 5.06
C SER A 40 8.64 5.49 4.82
N ILE A 41 9.04 5.58 3.57
CA ILE A 41 10.35 6.08 3.14
C ILE A 41 10.11 7.32 2.31
N ALA A 42 10.63 8.45 2.74
CA ALA A 42 10.45 9.71 2.06
C ALA A 42 11.76 10.50 1.95
N ASN A 43 11.83 11.33 0.92
CA ASN A 43 12.90 12.31 0.83
C ASN A 43 12.44 13.56 1.59
N ARG A 44 13.05 13.81 2.75
CA ARG A 44 12.77 15.00 3.54
C ARG A 44 13.59 16.17 2.98
N GLU A 45 12.89 17.27 2.70
CA GLU A 45 13.50 18.53 2.22
C GLU A 45 14.37 18.40 0.96
N LYS A 46 14.17 17.31 0.19
CA LYS A 46 14.97 16.95 -0.99
C LYS A 46 16.47 16.76 -0.70
N VAL A 47 16.83 16.52 0.56
CA VAL A 47 18.23 16.39 1.00
C VAL A 47 18.58 14.96 1.36
N GLN A 48 17.70 14.25 2.06
CA GLN A 48 18.00 12.91 2.54
C GLN A 48 16.79 12.00 2.55
N VAL A 49 16.96 10.81 1.98
CA VAL A 49 15.96 9.73 2.08
C VAL A 49 16.03 9.13 3.48
N ALA A 50 14.93 9.10 4.17
CA ALA A 50 14.80 8.55 5.51
C ALA A 50 13.55 7.69 5.67
N SER A 51 13.62 6.74 6.58
CA SER A 51 12.44 6.01 7.04
C SER A 51 11.76 6.76 8.18
N THR A 52 10.45 6.76 8.21
CA THR A 52 9.66 7.46 9.21
C THR A 52 8.29 6.81 9.37
N MET A 53 7.68 6.98 10.54
CA MET A 53 6.30 6.57 10.74
C MET A 53 5.37 7.68 10.25
N MET A 54 4.32 7.31 9.50
CA MET A 54 3.30 8.22 9.00
C MET A 54 1.93 7.56 9.07
N HIS A 55 0.88 8.34 9.25
CA HIS A 55 -0.49 7.82 9.24
C HIS A 55 -0.96 7.54 7.82
N TRP A 56 -1.53 6.36 7.61
CA TRP A 56 -2.16 6.05 6.33
C TRP A 56 -3.54 6.68 6.21
N GLY A 57 -3.63 7.70 5.42
CA GLY A 57 -4.85 8.42 5.07
C GLY A 57 -4.79 9.91 5.37
N LEU A 58 -5.16 10.70 4.39
CA LEU A 58 -5.30 12.15 4.48
C LEU A 58 -6.71 12.50 4.96
N ARG A 59 -6.82 13.12 6.12
CA ARG A 59 -8.08 13.70 6.61
C ARG A 59 -8.28 15.09 6.03
N THR A 60 -9.48 15.34 5.54
CA THR A 60 -9.97 16.68 5.20
C THR A 60 -11.29 16.90 5.93
N PRO A 61 -11.80 18.12 6.05
CA PRO A 61 -13.09 18.36 6.72
C PRO A 61 -14.24 17.52 6.16
N GLN A 62 -14.21 17.16 4.87
CA GLN A 62 -15.29 16.44 4.20
C GLN A 62 -15.02 14.95 4.01
N ASN A 63 -13.75 14.53 4.01
CA ASN A 63 -13.39 13.18 3.56
C ASN A 63 -12.14 12.62 4.25
N PHE A 64 -12.03 11.29 4.20
CA PHE A 64 -10.83 10.55 4.55
C PHE A 64 -10.30 9.80 3.31
N HIS A 65 -9.19 10.27 2.77
CA HIS A 65 -8.60 9.75 1.54
C HIS A 65 -7.46 8.80 1.85
N ILE A 66 -7.63 7.52 1.55
CA ILE A 66 -6.59 6.50 1.74
C ILE A 66 -5.81 6.22 0.46
N ASN A 67 -6.38 6.57 -0.69
CA ASN A 67 -5.79 6.35 -2.00
C ASN A 67 -5.94 7.60 -2.88
N ALA A 68 -5.03 7.75 -3.84
CA ALA A 68 -5.15 8.68 -4.95
C ALA A 68 -5.00 7.94 -6.29
N ARG A 69 -5.78 8.33 -7.30
CA ARG A 69 -5.65 7.76 -8.64
C ARG A 69 -4.46 8.41 -9.34
N ILE A 70 -3.54 7.58 -9.85
CA ILE A 70 -2.35 8.09 -10.54
C ILE A 70 -2.70 8.94 -11.76
N GLU A 71 -3.81 8.61 -12.43
CA GLU A 71 -4.28 9.28 -13.64
C GLU A 71 -4.56 10.78 -13.44
N THR A 72 -4.80 11.20 -12.19
CA THR A 72 -5.17 12.57 -11.85
C THR A 72 -4.37 13.15 -10.69
N ALA A 73 -3.44 12.39 -10.11
CA ALA A 73 -2.71 12.82 -8.90
C ALA A 73 -1.83 14.06 -9.14
N ASP A 74 -1.32 14.24 -10.36
CA ASP A 74 -0.49 15.37 -10.77
C ASP A 74 -1.28 16.67 -11.03
N THR A 75 -2.59 16.55 -11.23
CA THR A 75 -3.46 17.69 -11.58
C THR A 75 -4.51 18.01 -10.50
N ALA A 76 -4.95 17.01 -9.75
CA ALA A 76 -5.95 17.20 -8.71
C ALA A 76 -5.43 18.15 -7.61
N PRO A 77 -6.13 19.25 -7.29
CA PRO A 77 -5.64 20.29 -6.36
C PRO A 77 -5.15 19.73 -5.03
N ARG A 78 -5.82 18.71 -4.50
CA ARG A 78 -5.50 18.05 -3.23
C ARG A 78 -4.16 17.31 -3.22
N PHE A 79 -3.77 16.74 -4.36
CA PHE A 79 -2.60 15.85 -4.47
C PHE A 79 -1.44 16.47 -5.25
N ARG A 80 -1.71 17.54 -5.99
CA ARG A 80 -0.75 18.16 -6.91
C ARG A 80 0.54 18.58 -6.23
N GLU A 81 0.47 19.25 -5.11
CA GLU A 81 1.65 19.67 -4.35
C GLU A 81 2.49 18.46 -3.92
N SER A 82 1.84 17.44 -3.34
CA SER A 82 2.52 16.23 -2.91
C SER A 82 3.08 15.41 -4.07
N TRP A 83 2.44 15.46 -5.26
CA TRP A 83 2.98 14.86 -6.47
C TRP A 83 4.33 15.43 -6.86
N TYR A 84 4.52 16.72 -6.75
CA TYR A 84 5.76 17.39 -7.15
C TYR A 84 6.81 17.49 -6.04
N SER A 85 6.41 17.45 -4.77
CA SER A 85 7.30 17.76 -3.65
C SER A 85 7.39 16.68 -2.57
N TYR A 86 6.38 15.81 -2.43
CA TYR A 86 6.23 14.93 -1.27
C TYR A 86 5.90 13.49 -1.67
N ARG A 87 6.74 12.90 -2.52
CA ARG A 87 6.62 11.49 -2.89
C ARG A 87 7.22 10.61 -1.79
N CYS A 88 6.60 9.44 -1.58
CA CYS A 88 7.12 8.45 -0.64
C CYS A 88 6.97 7.03 -1.18
N LEU A 89 7.64 6.11 -0.53
CA LEU A 89 7.53 4.67 -0.74
C LEU A 89 6.98 4.03 0.53
N ILE A 90 6.05 3.12 0.39
CA ILE A 90 5.46 2.36 1.48
C ILE A 90 5.92 0.90 1.33
N PRO A 91 6.85 0.43 2.18
CA PRO A 91 7.30 -0.96 2.16
C PRO A 91 6.13 -1.91 2.44
N THR A 92 6.09 -3.03 1.73
CA THR A 92 5.03 -4.04 1.88
C THR A 92 5.53 -5.42 1.49
N ASN A 93 5.01 -6.46 2.16
CA ASN A 93 5.17 -7.86 1.72
C ASN A 93 4.01 -8.28 0.80
N GLY A 94 2.85 -7.64 0.91
CA GLY A 94 1.67 -7.93 0.10
C GLY A 94 0.47 -7.12 0.55
N PHE A 95 -0.65 -7.30 -0.12
CA PHE A 95 -1.88 -6.58 0.20
C PHE A 95 -3.11 -7.48 0.03
N PHE A 96 -4.23 -7.04 0.59
CA PHE A 96 -5.49 -7.74 0.47
C PHE A 96 -6.42 -6.98 -0.46
N GLU A 97 -7.14 -7.74 -1.29
CA GLU A 97 -8.28 -7.28 -2.08
C GLU A 97 -9.41 -8.30 -2.01
N TRP A 98 -10.62 -7.83 -2.23
CA TRP A 98 -11.82 -8.65 -2.13
C TRP A 98 -12.44 -8.83 -3.51
N TYR A 99 -12.47 -10.07 -3.96
CA TYR A 99 -13.36 -10.44 -5.05
C TYR A 99 -14.80 -10.34 -4.56
N GLN A 100 -15.63 -9.63 -5.30
CA GLN A 100 -17.04 -9.50 -4.98
C GLN A 100 -17.86 -10.01 -6.15
N ASP A 101 -18.65 -11.03 -5.88
CA ASP A 101 -19.68 -11.55 -6.78
C ASP A 101 -21.02 -11.49 -6.05
N GLY A 102 -21.89 -10.56 -6.46
CA GLY A 102 -23.15 -10.30 -5.77
C GLY A 102 -22.98 -10.01 -4.28
N ILE A 103 -23.44 -10.93 -3.44
CA ILE A 103 -23.45 -10.80 -1.96
C ILE A 103 -22.10 -11.17 -1.34
N THR A 104 -21.31 -11.99 -2.03
CA THR A 104 -20.11 -12.59 -1.46
C THR A 104 -18.89 -11.74 -1.62
N LYS A 105 -18.12 -11.61 -0.53
CA LYS A 105 -16.78 -11.03 -0.54
C LYS A 105 -15.76 -12.09 -0.13
N GLN A 106 -14.98 -12.57 -1.10
CA GLN A 106 -13.86 -13.47 -0.87
C GLN A 106 -12.58 -12.66 -0.79
N PRO A 107 -11.88 -12.62 0.35
CA PRO A 107 -10.58 -11.96 0.44
C PRO A 107 -9.49 -12.80 -0.22
N TYR A 108 -8.58 -12.09 -0.88
CA TYR A 108 -7.36 -12.60 -1.47
C TYR A 108 -6.15 -11.90 -0.86
N TYR A 109 -5.12 -12.65 -0.56
CA TYR A 109 -3.78 -12.11 -0.32
C TYR A 109 -3.03 -12.08 -1.65
N ILE A 110 -2.42 -10.94 -1.95
CA ILE A 110 -1.74 -10.65 -3.22
C ILE A 110 -0.34 -10.21 -2.88
N TYR A 111 0.65 -10.88 -3.43
CA TYR A 111 2.05 -10.71 -3.04
C TYR A 111 2.99 -10.92 -4.23
N PRO A 112 4.23 -10.40 -4.16
CA PRO A 112 5.24 -10.66 -5.17
C PRO A 112 5.75 -12.11 -5.11
N PRO A 113 6.15 -12.71 -6.23
CA PRO A 113 6.84 -13.98 -6.23
C PRO A 113 8.05 -13.96 -5.28
N GLN A 114 8.36 -15.09 -4.61
CA GLN A 114 9.50 -15.27 -3.72
C GLN A 114 9.46 -14.47 -2.40
N ASP A 115 8.27 -14.04 -1.96
CA ASP A 115 8.09 -13.28 -0.71
C ASP A 115 9.04 -12.08 -0.55
N THR A 116 9.33 -11.40 -1.66
CA THR A 116 10.23 -10.26 -1.70
C THR A 116 9.53 -8.99 -1.24
N LEU A 117 10.28 -8.11 -0.57
CA LEU A 117 9.78 -6.80 -0.19
C LEU A 117 9.47 -5.95 -1.44
N HIS A 118 8.28 -5.37 -1.48
CA HIS A 118 7.85 -4.44 -2.51
C HIS A 118 7.56 -3.06 -1.91
N TYR A 119 7.32 -2.09 -2.78
CA TYR A 119 7.07 -0.71 -2.34
C TYR A 119 5.89 -0.14 -3.11
N PHE A 120 4.88 0.31 -2.39
CA PHE A 120 3.84 1.13 -3.03
C PHE A 120 4.34 2.55 -3.23
N ALA A 121 3.97 3.15 -4.35
CA ALA A 121 4.11 4.59 -4.54
C ALA A 121 3.07 5.31 -3.69
N GLY A 122 3.50 6.32 -2.96
CA GLY A 122 2.64 7.16 -2.15
C GLY A 122 2.93 8.64 -2.31
N LEU A 123 1.98 9.44 -1.91
CA LEU A 123 2.12 10.87 -1.71
C LEU A 123 1.94 11.15 -0.23
N TRP A 124 2.88 11.88 0.37
CA TRP A 124 2.78 12.21 1.78
C TRP A 124 2.48 13.70 1.99
N PHE A 125 2.00 14.02 3.17
CA PHE A 125 1.54 15.34 3.58
C PHE A 125 2.23 15.68 4.89
N PRO A 126 2.99 16.79 4.94
CA PRO A 126 3.64 17.24 6.16
C PRO A 126 2.63 17.49 7.28
N SER A 127 3.10 17.40 8.52
CA SER A 127 2.33 17.83 9.69
C SER A 127 2.01 19.32 9.59
N THR A 128 0.77 19.68 9.85
CA THR A 128 0.33 21.08 9.98
C THR A 128 0.03 21.46 11.43
N GLY A 129 0.51 20.66 12.38
CA GLY A 129 0.34 20.85 13.82
C GLY A 129 0.08 19.53 14.56
N TYR A 130 -0.09 19.60 15.88
CA TYR A 130 -0.28 18.43 16.75
C TYR A 130 -1.49 17.57 16.35
N GLU A 131 -2.57 18.17 15.88
CA GLU A 131 -3.79 17.46 15.47
C GLU A 131 -3.73 16.87 14.07
N SER A 132 -2.68 17.17 13.30
CA SER A 132 -2.50 16.72 11.93
C SER A 132 -1.09 16.13 11.73
N PRO A 133 -0.83 14.92 12.24
CA PRO A 133 0.46 14.26 12.07
C PRO A 133 0.76 14.00 10.58
N PRO A 134 2.05 13.75 10.21
CA PRO A 134 2.40 13.43 8.84
C PRO A 134 1.61 12.21 8.38
N SER A 135 1.05 12.32 7.19
CA SER A 135 0.19 11.27 6.64
C SER A 135 0.53 10.98 5.18
N PHE A 136 0.05 9.87 4.65
CA PHE A 136 0.22 9.52 3.25
C PHE A 136 -1.04 8.88 2.64
N VAL A 137 -1.10 8.91 1.32
CA VAL A 137 -2.07 8.14 0.52
C VAL A 137 -1.30 7.21 -0.41
N ILE A 138 -1.86 6.03 -0.69
CA ILE A 138 -1.31 5.07 -1.66
C ILE A 138 -1.82 5.43 -3.05
N LEU A 139 -0.93 5.52 -4.03
CA LEU A 139 -1.31 5.67 -5.43
C LEU A 139 -1.87 4.37 -5.97
N THR A 140 -2.95 4.47 -6.74
CA THR A 140 -3.58 3.33 -7.41
C THR A 140 -3.65 3.54 -8.93
N THR A 141 -3.60 2.44 -9.67
CA THR A 141 -3.73 2.39 -11.13
C THR A 141 -4.73 1.31 -11.56
N LYS A 142 -5.03 1.20 -12.85
CA LYS A 142 -5.78 0.07 -13.40
C LYS A 142 -5.08 -1.24 -13.08
N ALA A 143 -5.84 -2.25 -12.68
CA ALA A 143 -5.31 -3.57 -12.40
C ALA A 143 -4.72 -4.22 -13.65
N ASN A 144 -3.56 -4.85 -13.48
CA ASN A 144 -2.94 -5.65 -14.53
C ASN A 144 -3.58 -7.04 -14.65
N THR A 145 -3.04 -7.89 -15.52
CA THR A 145 -3.58 -9.24 -15.77
C THR A 145 -3.59 -10.13 -14.52
N SER A 146 -2.68 -9.93 -13.57
CA SER A 146 -2.62 -10.71 -12.33
C SER A 146 -3.81 -10.43 -11.40
N ILE A 147 -4.34 -9.20 -11.41
CA ILE A 147 -5.28 -8.69 -10.39
C ILE A 147 -6.67 -8.41 -10.93
N ARG A 148 -6.83 -8.09 -12.22
CA ARG A 148 -8.10 -7.65 -12.82
C ARG A 148 -9.29 -8.60 -12.61
N SER A 149 -9.03 -9.88 -12.34
CA SER A 149 -10.08 -10.84 -12.03
C SER A 149 -10.62 -10.71 -10.59
N ILE A 150 -9.94 -9.96 -9.71
CA ILE A 150 -10.35 -9.73 -8.33
C ILE A 150 -10.90 -8.31 -8.18
N HIS A 151 -10.16 -7.32 -8.72
CA HIS A 151 -10.53 -5.91 -8.60
C HIS A 151 -10.02 -5.12 -9.81
N GLU A 152 -10.75 -4.08 -10.22
CA GLU A 152 -10.39 -3.21 -11.36
C GLU A 152 -9.17 -2.29 -11.12
N ARG A 153 -8.81 -2.08 -9.86
CA ARG A 153 -7.69 -1.23 -9.44
C ARG A 153 -6.69 -2.02 -8.62
N MET A 154 -5.43 -1.57 -8.66
CA MET A 154 -4.34 -2.10 -7.83
C MET A 154 -3.45 -0.96 -7.33
N PRO A 155 -2.70 -1.14 -6.22
CA PRO A 155 -1.69 -0.17 -5.82
C PRO A 155 -0.59 -0.06 -6.89
N VAL A 156 -0.04 1.14 -7.02
CA VAL A 156 1.14 1.36 -7.88
C VAL A 156 2.36 0.80 -7.15
N ILE A 157 3.01 -0.20 -7.76
CA ILE A 157 4.18 -0.87 -7.19
C ILE A 157 5.44 -0.36 -7.91
N ILE A 158 6.40 0.12 -7.13
CA ILE A 158 7.69 0.62 -7.59
C ILE A 158 8.76 -0.45 -7.34
N LYS A 159 9.41 -0.93 -8.39
CA LYS A 159 10.54 -1.86 -8.30
C LYS A 159 11.78 -1.14 -7.76
N GLN A 160 12.67 -1.88 -7.10
CA GLN A 160 13.88 -1.35 -6.46
C GLN A 160 14.68 -0.39 -7.38
N LYS A 161 14.92 -0.77 -8.62
CA LYS A 161 15.66 0.04 -9.60
C LYS A 161 15.01 1.40 -9.95
N SER A 162 13.74 1.60 -9.62
CA SER A 162 12.99 2.84 -9.94
C SER A 162 12.65 3.66 -8.70
N GLN A 163 13.11 3.26 -7.51
CA GLN A 163 12.78 3.94 -6.24
C GLN A 163 13.37 5.36 -6.19
N VAL A 164 14.65 5.50 -6.56
CA VAL A 164 15.31 6.80 -6.59
C VAL A 164 14.57 7.75 -7.55
N SER A 165 14.32 7.31 -8.79
CA SER A 165 13.62 8.12 -9.79
C SER A 165 12.15 8.40 -9.42
N TRP A 166 11.54 7.59 -8.55
CA TRP A 166 10.24 7.92 -7.98
C TRP A 166 10.35 9.02 -6.92
N LEU A 167 11.29 8.88 -5.98
CA LEU A 167 11.45 9.80 -4.85
C LEU A 167 11.98 11.18 -5.27
N ASP A 168 12.80 11.25 -6.30
CA ASP A 168 13.37 12.53 -6.82
C ASP A 168 12.41 13.25 -7.80
N GLY A 169 11.29 12.62 -8.17
CA GLY A 169 10.30 13.24 -9.04
C GLY A 169 10.54 13.10 -10.53
N THR A 170 11.57 12.36 -10.95
CA THR A 170 11.94 12.18 -12.37
C THR A 170 10.88 11.40 -13.16
N LEU A 171 10.20 10.43 -12.53
CA LEU A 171 9.15 9.64 -13.16
C LEU A 171 7.85 10.44 -13.27
N ASN A 172 7.32 10.54 -14.50
CA ASN A 172 6.01 11.10 -14.77
C ASN A 172 4.88 10.05 -14.63
N THR A 173 3.64 10.46 -14.77
CA THR A 173 2.46 9.60 -14.65
C THR A 173 2.49 8.40 -15.60
N ARG A 174 2.89 8.58 -16.86
CA ARG A 174 2.95 7.51 -17.87
C ARG A 174 4.03 6.50 -17.56
N ASP A 175 5.20 6.96 -17.10
CA ASP A 175 6.32 6.09 -16.72
C ASP A 175 5.89 5.16 -15.59
N VAL A 176 5.28 5.72 -14.55
CA VAL A 176 4.83 4.97 -13.37
C VAL A 176 3.72 3.97 -13.73
N GLN A 177 2.76 4.34 -14.56
CA GLN A 177 1.73 3.42 -15.05
C GLN A 177 2.33 2.26 -15.87
N SER A 178 3.30 2.55 -16.73
CA SER A 178 4.02 1.53 -17.50
C SER A 178 4.80 0.57 -16.60
N LEU A 179 5.45 1.06 -15.55
CA LEU A 179 6.14 0.23 -14.57
C LEU A 179 5.17 -0.68 -13.81
N ALA A 180 4.07 -0.13 -13.31
CA ALA A 180 3.07 -0.86 -12.54
C ALA A 180 2.40 -1.98 -13.36
N SER A 181 2.13 -1.75 -14.64
CA SER A 181 1.50 -2.74 -15.52
C SER A 181 2.33 -4.02 -15.72
N LYS A 182 3.66 -3.95 -15.53
CA LYS A 182 4.63 -5.04 -15.74
C LYS A 182 4.99 -5.77 -14.45
N VAL A 183 4.33 -5.49 -13.34
CA VAL A 183 4.57 -6.20 -12.08
C VAL A 183 3.86 -7.55 -12.12
N ILE A 184 4.60 -8.61 -11.80
CA ILE A 184 4.05 -9.95 -11.63
C ILE A 184 3.68 -10.12 -10.17
N LEU A 185 2.46 -10.58 -9.92
CA LEU A 185 1.95 -10.83 -8.57
C LEU A 185 1.28 -12.20 -8.53
N GLU A 186 1.50 -12.89 -7.44
CA GLU A 186 0.81 -14.11 -7.05
C GLU A 186 -0.37 -13.79 -6.14
N LYS A 187 -1.30 -14.72 -6.00
CA LYS A 187 -2.48 -14.54 -5.18
C LYS A 187 -3.06 -15.87 -4.74
N HIS A 188 -3.66 -15.88 -3.56
CA HIS A 188 -4.49 -16.97 -3.07
C HIS A 188 -5.61 -16.44 -2.17
N THR A 189 -6.62 -17.25 -1.96
CA THR A 189 -7.72 -16.95 -1.03
C THR A 189 -7.25 -17.05 0.40
N VAL A 190 -7.77 -16.18 1.26
CA VAL A 190 -7.46 -16.17 2.70
C VAL A 190 -8.73 -16.13 3.53
N SER A 191 -8.56 -16.38 4.84
CA SER A 191 -9.64 -16.35 5.80
C SER A 191 -10.31 -14.97 5.91
N ARG A 192 -11.64 -14.93 6.07
CA ARG A 192 -12.40 -13.71 6.42
C ARG A 192 -11.98 -13.03 7.71
N ARG A 193 -11.16 -13.68 8.55
CA ARG A 193 -10.58 -13.04 9.73
C ARG A 193 -9.85 -11.73 9.38
N VAL A 194 -9.34 -11.58 8.14
CA VAL A 194 -8.70 -10.35 7.66
C VAL A 194 -9.65 -9.14 7.66
N ASN A 195 -10.96 -9.33 7.63
CA ASN A 195 -11.95 -8.25 7.65
C ASN A 195 -11.86 -7.40 8.92
N SER A 196 -11.52 -8.01 10.05
CA SER A 196 -11.30 -7.28 11.30
C SER A 196 -9.85 -6.82 11.43
N VAL A 197 -9.63 -5.52 11.61
CA VAL A 197 -8.31 -4.92 11.88
C VAL A 197 -7.74 -5.30 13.25
N GLN A 198 -8.52 -5.95 14.10
CA GLN A 198 -8.11 -6.49 15.39
C GLN A 198 -7.25 -7.76 15.23
N ASN A 199 -7.39 -8.45 14.10
CA ASN A 199 -6.60 -9.63 13.80
C ASN A 199 -5.30 -9.17 13.12
N GLU A 200 -4.15 -9.53 13.69
CA GLU A 200 -2.82 -9.09 13.22
C GLU A 200 -1.80 -10.24 13.13
N ASP A 201 -2.25 -11.48 13.17
CA ASP A 201 -1.38 -12.68 13.18
C ASP A 201 -1.07 -13.23 11.77
N SER A 202 -0.02 -14.07 11.68
CA SER A 202 0.46 -14.63 10.42
C SER A 202 -0.55 -15.50 9.68
N ARG A 203 -1.53 -16.09 10.39
CA ARG A 203 -2.57 -16.92 9.76
C ARG A 203 -3.46 -16.14 8.78
N LEU A 204 -3.40 -14.81 8.81
CA LEU A 204 -4.16 -13.97 7.88
C LEU A 204 -3.65 -14.04 6.43
N ILE A 205 -2.40 -14.45 6.23
CA ILE A 205 -1.80 -14.62 4.91
C ILE A 205 -1.71 -16.08 4.47
N GLU A 206 -2.17 -17.02 5.29
CA GLU A 206 -2.20 -18.44 4.93
C GLU A 206 -3.31 -18.71 3.91
N ALA A 207 -3.00 -19.56 2.92
CA ALA A 207 -3.96 -19.96 1.92
C ALA A 207 -5.11 -20.77 2.55
N THR A 208 -6.32 -20.44 2.12
CA THR A 208 -7.53 -21.18 2.52
C THR A 208 -8.27 -21.67 1.29
N THR A 209 -9.12 -22.70 1.46
CA THR A 209 -10.06 -23.09 0.41
C THR A 209 -11.03 -21.94 0.14
N PRO A 210 -11.32 -21.61 -1.14
CA PRO A 210 -12.35 -20.64 -1.47
C PRO A 210 -13.69 -21.03 -0.82
N LEU A 211 -14.47 -20.03 -0.44
CA LEU A 211 -15.83 -20.27 0.08
C LEU A 211 -16.68 -20.90 -1.03
N THR A 212 -17.40 -21.97 -0.71
CA THR A 212 -18.39 -22.56 -1.60
C THR A 212 -19.67 -21.72 -1.59
N ASP A 213 -20.48 -21.81 -2.65
CA ASP A 213 -21.75 -21.07 -2.76
C ASP A 213 -22.69 -21.31 -1.57
N ASP A 214 -22.74 -22.55 -1.05
CA ASP A 214 -23.53 -22.89 0.15
C ASP A 214 -23.04 -22.19 1.42
N GLN A 215 -21.73 -21.98 1.57
CA GLN A 215 -21.14 -21.25 2.71
C GLN A 215 -21.31 -19.73 2.58
N MET A 216 -21.71 -19.28 1.42
CA MET A 216 -21.92 -17.88 1.09
C MET A 216 -23.30 -17.36 1.50
N MET A 217 -24.31 -18.26 1.65
CA MET A 217 -25.69 -17.90 1.98
C MET A 217 -25.96 -17.66 3.47
N PHE A 218 -25.06 -18.01 4.37
CA PHE A 218 -25.30 -17.99 5.83
C PHE A 218 -24.65 -16.79 6.57
N PHE A 219 -24.29 -15.71 5.85
CA PHE A 219 -23.68 -14.53 6.50
C PHE A 219 -24.12 -13.21 5.89
#